data_e1e6f6b1a311fd7886a2e815858f054d
#
_entry.id   e1e6f6b1a311fd7886a2e815858f054d
#
_cell.length_a   1.000
_cell.length_b   1.000
_cell.length_c   1.000
_cell.angle_alpha   90.00
_cell.angle_beta   90.00
_cell.angle_gamma   90.00
#
_symmetry.space_group_name_H-M   'P 1'
#
loop_
_entity.id
_entity.type
_entity.pdbx_description
1 polymer ?
#
loop_
_entity_poly.entity_id
_entity_poly.type
_entity_poly.pdbx_seq_one_letter_code
_entity_poly.pdbx_strand_id
1 'polypeptide(L)'
;MGLNINYTERGEGDLVVLLHGWGSNITLFEQSIAILERKYKVVAMDMPGFGESEEPAEPWDVDRYVDFVLEFIKDYNPAKITVLGHSFGGRVIIKMCSRELPFEIEKVILVDAAGVKPEKTLAQKTKQSIFKATKKIYSSAPVQKMFPDALENLRKRSGSADYNAASPIMRQTLVKVVNEDLTHLMPNVKAPTLLVWGTLDDATPLSDALLMEKLMPEAGLVKFEGAGHYSFLECAPQFGRVLASFMTIRL
;
A
#
# COMPACT_ATOMS: atom_id res chain seq x y z
N MET A 1 2.29 -8.93 18.66
CA MET A 1 1.52 -7.68 18.80
C MET A 1 0.04 -8.01 18.95
N GLY A 2 -0.53 -8.51 19.86
CA GLY A 2 -1.89 -8.90 20.28
C GLY A 2 -3.14 -8.57 19.43
N LEU A 3 -2.99 -8.19 18.17
CA LEU A 3 -4.12 -7.95 17.26
C LEU A 3 -4.58 -9.26 16.61
N ASN A 4 -5.89 -9.43 16.49
CA ASN A 4 -6.48 -10.52 15.71
C ASN A 4 -6.38 -10.18 14.23
N ILE A 5 -5.69 -11.02 13.46
CA ILE A 5 -5.39 -10.78 12.04
C ILE A 5 -6.05 -11.85 11.18
N ASN A 6 -6.84 -11.41 10.23
CA ASN A 6 -7.35 -12.26 9.16
C ASN A 6 -6.28 -12.44 8.10
N TYR A 7 -5.97 -13.69 7.76
CA TYR A 7 -5.01 -14.02 6.72
C TYR A 7 -5.35 -15.35 6.05
N THR A 8 -4.75 -15.59 4.91
CA THR A 8 -4.81 -16.88 4.22
C THR A 8 -3.39 -17.37 3.96
N GLU A 9 -3.21 -18.67 4.06
CA GLU A 9 -1.98 -19.38 3.71
C GLU A 9 -2.32 -20.50 2.74
N ARG A 10 -1.64 -20.54 1.58
CA ARG A 10 -1.85 -21.55 0.54
C ARG A 10 -0.53 -21.95 -0.11
N GLY A 11 -0.48 -23.18 -0.64
CA GLY A 11 0.69 -23.72 -1.34
C GLY A 11 1.84 -24.08 -0.42
N GLU A 12 2.95 -24.48 -1.02
CA GLU A 12 4.19 -24.90 -0.35
C GLU A 12 5.42 -24.34 -1.07
N GLY A 13 6.57 -24.26 -0.39
CA GLY A 13 7.82 -23.76 -0.97
C GLY A 13 8.28 -22.45 -0.35
N ASP A 14 9.03 -21.66 -1.11
CA ASP A 14 9.54 -20.34 -0.67
C ASP A 14 8.38 -19.37 -0.41
N LEU A 15 8.55 -18.53 0.60
CA LEU A 15 7.49 -17.63 1.07
C LEU A 15 7.24 -16.46 0.11
N VAL A 16 5.97 -16.25 -0.24
CA VAL A 16 5.49 -15.05 -0.94
C VAL A 16 4.47 -14.34 -0.06
N VAL A 17 4.71 -13.07 0.23
CA VAL A 17 3.83 -12.25 1.08
C VAL A 17 3.11 -11.21 0.23
N LEU A 18 1.78 -11.13 0.37
CA LEU A 18 0.93 -10.22 -0.38
C LEU A 18 0.35 -9.14 0.54
N LEU A 19 0.54 -7.86 0.19
CA LEU A 19 0.08 -6.69 0.94
C LEU A 19 -0.86 -5.84 0.07
N HIS A 20 -2.11 -5.71 0.49
CA HIS A 20 -3.16 -5.01 -0.25
C HIS A 20 -3.09 -3.49 -0.14
N GLY A 21 -3.90 -2.78 -0.95
CA GLY A 21 -4.06 -1.34 -0.93
C GLY A 21 -4.91 -0.82 0.25
N TRP A 22 -4.91 0.49 0.44
CA TRP A 22 -5.75 1.15 1.44
C TRP A 22 -7.24 0.86 1.20
N GLY A 23 -7.98 0.57 2.26
CA GLY A 23 -9.41 0.25 2.17
C GLY A 23 -9.76 -1.07 1.49
N SER A 24 -8.77 -1.89 1.21
CA SER A 24 -8.86 -3.17 0.52
C SER A 24 -8.73 -4.35 1.49
N ASN A 25 -8.67 -5.56 0.95
CA ASN A 25 -8.49 -6.80 1.71
C ASN A 25 -7.92 -7.92 0.82
N ILE A 26 -7.73 -9.10 1.40
CA ILE A 26 -7.16 -10.29 0.75
C ILE A 26 -7.90 -10.70 -0.52
N THR A 27 -9.23 -10.54 -0.58
CA THR A 27 -10.04 -11.09 -1.69
C THR A 27 -9.63 -10.57 -3.06
N LEU A 28 -9.00 -9.38 -3.13
CA LEU A 28 -8.48 -8.85 -4.37
C LEU A 28 -7.32 -9.67 -4.95
N PHE A 29 -6.67 -10.48 -4.14
CA PHE A 29 -5.52 -11.30 -4.56
C PHE A 29 -5.84 -12.74 -4.93
N GLU A 30 -7.12 -13.15 -4.94
CA GLU A 30 -7.49 -14.57 -5.21
C GLU A 30 -6.84 -15.12 -6.48
N GLN A 31 -6.85 -14.37 -7.58
CA GLN A 31 -6.20 -14.82 -8.81
C GLN A 31 -4.68 -14.89 -8.67
N SER A 32 -4.06 -13.93 -8.00
CA SER A 32 -2.61 -13.92 -7.74
C SER A 32 -2.22 -15.12 -6.88
N ILE A 33 -2.99 -15.39 -5.83
CA ILE A 33 -2.80 -16.52 -4.92
C ILE A 33 -2.89 -17.83 -5.70
N ALA A 34 -3.95 -18.03 -6.52
CA ALA A 34 -4.16 -19.24 -7.31
C ALA A 34 -3.03 -19.53 -8.33
N ILE A 35 -2.33 -18.49 -8.78
CA ILE A 35 -1.16 -18.64 -9.64
C ILE A 35 0.07 -18.99 -8.81
N LEU A 36 0.31 -18.25 -7.73
CA LEU A 36 1.53 -18.37 -6.93
C LEU A 36 1.57 -19.66 -6.11
N GLU A 37 0.43 -20.13 -5.58
CA GLU A 37 0.33 -21.36 -4.76
C GLU A 37 0.79 -22.62 -5.49
N ARG A 38 0.86 -22.58 -6.82
CA ARG A 38 1.36 -23.71 -7.64
C ARG A 38 2.84 -24.03 -7.38
N LYS A 39 3.59 -23.09 -6.81
CA LYS A 39 5.04 -23.23 -6.61
C LYS A 39 5.55 -22.66 -5.30
N TYR A 40 4.79 -21.81 -4.66
CA TYR A 40 5.21 -21.02 -3.50
C TYR A 40 4.24 -21.20 -2.35
N LYS A 41 4.74 -21.03 -1.13
CA LYS A 41 3.91 -20.79 0.05
C LYS A 41 3.48 -19.32 0.02
N VAL A 42 2.20 -19.09 -0.19
CA VAL A 42 1.61 -17.76 -0.32
C VAL A 42 0.91 -17.38 0.97
N VAL A 43 1.28 -16.23 1.53
CA VAL A 43 0.61 -15.63 2.69
C VAL A 43 0.08 -14.27 2.29
N ALA A 44 -1.22 -14.10 2.39
CA ALA A 44 -1.89 -12.81 2.20
C ALA A 44 -2.63 -12.45 3.47
N MET A 45 -2.50 -11.20 3.93
CA MET A 45 -3.13 -10.73 5.16
C MET A 45 -3.99 -9.50 4.91
N ASP A 46 -5.09 -9.39 5.63
CA ASP A 46 -5.75 -8.11 5.84
C ASP A 46 -4.87 -7.31 6.80
N MET A 47 -4.26 -6.24 6.31
CA MET A 47 -3.38 -5.43 7.16
C MET A 47 -4.20 -4.79 8.30
N PRO A 48 -3.59 -4.57 9.49
CA PRO A 48 -4.29 -4.00 10.65
C PRO A 48 -5.13 -2.75 10.32
N GLY A 49 -6.40 -2.80 10.72
CA GLY A 49 -7.39 -1.76 10.41
C GLY A 49 -8.13 -1.92 9.10
N PHE A 50 -7.95 -3.06 8.39
CA PHE A 50 -8.61 -3.35 7.12
C PHE A 50 -9.23 -4.74 7.11
N GLY A 51 -10.20 -4.95 6.21
CA GLY A 51 -10.88 -6.23 6.03
C GLY A 51 -11.49 -6.75 7.31
N GLU A 52 -11.15 -7.97 7.69
CA GLU A 52 -11.58 -8.62 8.91
C GLU A 52 -10.53 -8.56 10.05
N SER A 53 -9.39 -7.87 9.81
CA SER A 53 -8.37 -7.67 10.82
C SER A 53 -8.73 -6.56 11.79
N GLU A 54 -8.31 -6.75 13.05
CA GLU A 54 -8.51 -5.79 14.12
C GLU A 54 -7.83 -4.45 13.83
N GLU A 55 -8.50 -3.35 14.20
CA GLU A 55 -7.96 -2.00 14.09
C GLU A 55 -6.94 -1.74 15.21
N PRO A 56 -5.78 -1.10 14.90
CA PRO A 56 -4.84 -0.69 15.93
C PRO A 56 -5.46 0.29 16.94
N ALA A 57 -5.04 0.20 18.21
CA ALA A 57 -5.51 1.10 19.26
C ALA A 57 -5.01 2.56 19.10
N GLU A 58 -3.99 2.78 18.27
CA GLU A 58 -3.40 4.10 17.98
C GLU A 58 -3.07 4.25 16.49
N PRO A 59 -2.94 5.49 15.99
CA PRO A 59 -2.63 5.74 14.58
C PRO A 59 -1.20 5.29 14.21
N TRP A 60 -1.08 4.39 13.24
CA TRP A 60 0.18 3.89 12.72
C TRP A 60 0.76 4.79 11.60
N ASP A 61 2.07 4.72 11.42
CA ASP A 61 2.80 5.16 10.24
C ASP A 61 3.28 3.96 9.42
N VAL A 62 4.03 4.21 8.35
CA VAL A 62 4.52 3.11 7.49
C VAL A 62 5.52 2.23 8.23
N ASP A 63 6.32 2.79 9.16
CA ASP A 63 7.26 2.00 9.97
C ASP A 63 6.57 0.96 10.83
N ARG A 64 5.44 1.33 11.46
CA ARG A 64 4.67 0.39 12.28
C ARG A 64 4.04 -0.73 11.46
N TYR A 65 3.60 -0.44 10.22
CA TYR A 65 3.14 -1.50 9.31
C TYR A 65 4.29 -2.42 8.88
N VAL A 66 5.48 -1.89 8.64
CA VAL A 66 6.66 -2.72 8.37
C VAL A 66 7.01 -3.60 9.56
N ASP A 67 7.08 -3.03 10.77
CA ASP A 67 7.33 -3.79 12.01
C ASP A 67 6.32 -4.92 12.20
N PHE A 68 5.04 -4.63 11.93
CA PHE A 68 3.97 -5.60 12.01
C PHE A 68 4.16 -6.74 11.00
N VAL A 69 4.43 -6.44 9.73
CA VAL A 69 4.66 -7.46 8.69
C VAL A 69 5.86 -8.33 9.05
N LEU A 70 6.96 -7.74 9.50
CA LEU A 70 8.16 -8.47 9.92
C LEU A 70 7.89 -9.40 11.11
N GLU A 71 7.16 -8.93 12.11
CA GLU A 71 6.78 -9.77 13.25
C GLU A 71 5.81 -10.89 12.86
N PHE A 72 4.87 -10.60 11.94
CA PHE A 72 3.90 -11.59 11.45
C PHE A 72 4.59 -12.73 10.69
N ILE A 73 5.57 -12.43 9.83
CA ILE A 73 6.26 -13.45 9.03
C ILE A 73 7.41 -14.14 9.77
N LYS A 74 7.76 -13.68 10.95
CA LYS A 74 8.89 -14.21 11.73
C LYS A 74 8.82 -15.70 12.01
N ASP A 75 7.61 -16.19 12.33
CA ASP A 75 7.40 -17.60 12.68
C ASP A 75 7.56 -18.55 11.49
N TYR A 76 7.52 -18.03 10.26
CA TYR A 76 7.86 -18.79 9.06
C TYR A 76 9.37 -19.02 8.93
N ASN A 77 10.20 -18.27 9.67
CA ASN A 77 11.65 -18.34 9.66
C ASN A 77 12.25 -18.43 8.23
N PRO A 78 11.87 -17.55 7.31
CA PRO A 78 12.27 -17.65 5.91
C PRO A 78 13.75 -17.29 5.75
N ALA A 79 14.48 -18.03 4.91
CA ALA A 79 15.81 -17.62 4.46
C ALA A 79 15.71 -16.50 3.40
N LYS A 80 14.65 -16.55 2.59
CA LYS A 80 14.33 -15.57 1.55
C LYS A 80 12.83 -15.46 1.36
N ILE A 81 12.36 -14.28 0.91
CA ILE A 81 10.95 -14.04 0.59
C ILE A 81 10.80 -13.29 -0.74
N THR A 82 9.66 -13.51 -1.39
CA THR A 82 9.14 -12.61 -2.43
C THR A 82 7.99 -11.79 -1.85
N VAL A 83 7.89 -10.54 -2.27
CA VAL A 83 6.81 -9.65 -1.80
C VAL A 83 6.03 -9.07 -2.97
N LEU A 84 4.71 -9.05 -2.84
CA LEU A 84 3.80 -8.41 -3.79
C LEU A 84 2.95 -7.37 -3.05
N GLY A 85 2.96 -6.13 -3.53
CA GLY A 85 2.18 -5.06 -2.93
C GLY A 85 1.39 -4.25 -3.95
N HIS A 86 0.11 -4.03 -3.65
CA HIS A 86 -0.73 -3.11 -4.38
C HIS A 86 -0.85 -1.78 -3.63
N SER A 87 -0.70 -0.65 -4.33
CA SER A 87 -0.95 0.68 -3.78
C SER A 87 -0.25 0.91 -2.43
N PHE A 88 -0.98 1.02 -1.32
CA PHE A 88 -0.44 1.16 0.04
C PHE A 88 0.50 -0.01 0.43
N GLY A 89 0.19 -1.24 0.04
CA GLY A 89 1.06 -2.40 0.26
C GLY A 89 2.44 -2.23 -0.38
N GLY A 90 2.49 -1.59 -1.56
CA GLY A 90 3.75 -1.23 -2.22
C GLY A 90 4.57 -0.24 -1.38
N ARG A 91 3.94 0.73 -0.73
CA ARG A 91 4.59 1.67 0.18
C ARG A 91 5.25 0.96 1.36
N VAL A 92 4.57 -0.02 1.95
CA VAL A 92 5.10 -0.84 3.04
C VAL A 92 6.32 -1.64 2.57
N ILE A 93 6.24 -2.24 1.37
CA ILE A 93 7.35 -3.01 0.79
C ILE A 93 8.58 -2.13 0.51
N ILE A 94 8.42 -0.97 -0.13
CA ILE A 94 9.53 -0.05 -0.41
C ILE A 94 10.27 0.30 0.88
N LYS A 95 9.52 0.61 1.93
CA LYS A 95 10.13 0.95 3.22
C LYS A 95 10.77 -0.27 3.89
N MET A 96 10.17 -1.45 3.81
CA MET A 96 10.74 -2.70 4.32
C MET A 96 12.06 -3.03 3.64
N CYS A 97 12.16 -2.90 2.32
CA CYS A 97 13.39 -3.16 1.55
C CYS A 97 14.54 -2.20 1.89
N SER A 98 14.26 -1.08 2.55
CA SER A 98 15.30 -0.13 2.99
C SER A 98 15.93 -0.45 4.34
N ARG A 99 15.44 -1.50 5.02
CA ARG A 99 15.92 -1.93 6.33
C ARG A 99 16.91 -3.09 6.25
N GLU A 100 17.69 -3.28 7.29
CA GLU A 100 18.43 -4.53 7.50
C GLU A 100 17.42 -5.61 7.94
N LEU A 101 17.37 -6.70 7.17
CA LEU A 101 16.43 -7.80 7.38
C LEU A 101 17.17 -9.09 7.70
N PRO A 102 16.58 -9.99 8.52
CA PRO A 102 17.19 -11.28 8.84
C PRO A 102 17.08 -12.32 7.71
N PHE A 103 16.51 -11.94 6.56
CA PHE A 103 16.30 -12.76 5.37
C PHE A 103 16.53 -11.93 4.09
N GLU A 104 16.68 -12.60 2.98
CA GLU A 104 16.82 -11.96 1.67
C GLU A 104 15.46 -11.63 1.05
N ILE A 105 15.32 -10.46 0.43
CA ILE A 105 14.22 -10.18 -0.51
C ILE A 105 14.64 -10.70 -1.88
N GLU A 106 14.05 -11.83 -2.30
CA GLU A 106 14.39 -12.48 -3.56
C GLU A 106 13.81 -11.74 -4.77
N LYS A 107 12.55 -11.30 -4.66
CA LYS A 107 11.84 -10.55 -5.70
C LYS A 107 10.84 -9.57 -5.09
N VAL A 108 10.61 -8.48 -5.81
CA VAL A 108 9.59 -7.47 -5.47
C VAL A 108 8.62 -7.32 -6.63
N ILE A 109 7.32 -7.29 -6.33
CA ILE A 109 6.27 -7.02 -7.30
C ILE A 109 5.43 -5.84 -6.77
N LEU A 110 5.45 -4.74 -7.48
CA LEU A 110 4.73 -3.52 -7.15
C LEU A 110 3.66 -3.25 -8.21
N VAL A 111 2.41 -3.27 -7.78
CA VAL A 111 1.26 -3.08 -8.66
C VAL A 111 0.57 -1.77 -8.29
N ASP A 112 0.54 -0.82 -9.21
CA ASP A 112 -0.08 0.50 -9.00
C ASP A 112 0.34 1.09 -7.64
N ALA A 113 1.64 0.98 -7.29
CA ALA A 113 2.13 1.13 -5.93
C ALA A 113 2.26 2.60 -5.51
N ALA A 114 1.89 2.89 -4.27
CA ALA A 114 2.18 4.19 -3.66
C ALA A 114 3.62 4.22 -3.12
N GLY A 115 4.22 5.39 -3.07
CA GLY A 115 5.60 5.59 -2.56
C GLY A 115 6.12 6.98 -2.87
N VAL A 116 5.68 7.54 -3.99
CA VAL A 116 5.96 8.93 -4.37
C VAL A 116 4.96 9.85 -3.68
N LYS A 117 5.43 10.93 -3.11
CA LYS A 117 4.56 11.94 -2.55
C LYS A 117 4.03 12.86 -3.65
N PRO A 118 2.70 12.98 -3.82
CA PRO A 118 2.13 13.84 -4.84
C PRO A 118 2.57 15.30 -4.67
N GLU A 119 3.06 15.92 -5.75
CA GLU A 119 3.31 17.34 -5.76
C GLU A 119 1.98 18.11 -5.74
N LYS A 120 1.83 18.99 -4.75
CA LYS A 120 0.63 19.81 -4.63
C LYS A 120 0.73 21.02 -5.55
N THR A 121 -0.29 21.22 -6.37
CA THR A 121 -0.45 22.46 -7.15
C THR A 121 -0.63 23.67 -6.23
N LEU A 122 -0.41 24.86 -6.75
CA LEU A 122 -0.64 26.11 -5.99
C LEU A 122 -2.08 26.19 -5.47
N ALA A 123 -3.07 25.81 -6.28
CA ALA A 123 -4.47 25.76 -5.89
C ALA A 123 -4.72 24.79 -4.71
N GLN A 124 -4.11 23.59 -4.75
CA GLN A 124 -4.20 22.62 -3.67
C GLN A 124 -3.51 23.11 -2.39
N LYS A 125 -2.36 23.78 -2.50
CA LYS A 125 -1.66 24.40 -1.35
C LYS A 125 -2.52 25.49 -0.71
N THR A 126 -3.16 26.34 -1.53
CA THR A 126 -4.08 27.40 -1.05
C THR A 126 -5.30 26.78 -0.35
N LYS A 127 -5.95 25.79 -0.97
CA LYS A 127 -7.10 25.07 -0.38
C LYS A 127 -6.71 24.43 0.96
N GLN A 128 -5.53 23.82 1.04
CA GLN A 128 -5.02 23.23 2.28
C GLN A 128 -4.76 24.28 3.37
N SER A 129 -4.23 25.46 3.01
CA SER A 129 -3.99 26.54 3.96
C SER A 129 -5.30 27.09 4.52
N ILE A 130 -6.30 27.30 3.65
CA ILE A 130 -7.67 27.71 4.06
C ILE A 130 -8.26 26.64 4.99
N PHE A 131 -8.17 25.35 4.62
CA PHE A 131 -8.66 24.25 5.46
C PHE A 131 -8.01 24.25 6.84
N LYS A 132 -6.67 24.42 6.92
CA LYS A 132 -5.94 24.47 8.19
C LYS A 132 -6.41 25.65 9.06
N ALA A 133 -6.58 26.83 8.47
CA ALA A 133 -7.08 28.01 9.18
C ALA A 133 -8.50 27.80 9.70
N THR A 134 -9.41 27.32 8.84
CA THR A 134 -10.80 27.02 9.20
C THR A 134 -10.90 25.94 10.28
N LYS A 135 -10.07 24.88 10.16
CA LYS A 135 -9.97 23.81 11.17
C LYS A 135 -9.55 24.38 12.53
N LYS A 136 -8.57 25.30 12.56
CA LYS A 136 -8.12 25.95 13.81
C LYS A 136 -9.25 26.74 14.47
N ILE A 137 -10.07 27.44 13.69
CA ILE A 137 -11.25 28.16 14.19
C ILE A 137 -12.28 27.18 14.74
N TYR A 138 -12.67 26.17 13.98
CA TYR A 138 -13.69 25.19 14.38
C TYR A 138 -13.24 24.27 15.51
N SER A 139 -11.95 24.12 15.75
CA SER A 139 -11.42 23.38 16.91
C SER A 139 -11.32 24.19 18.20
N SER A 140 -11.64 25.49 18.18
CA SER A 140 -11.65 26.32 19.38
C SER A 140 -12.85 25.99 20.27
N ALA A 141 -12.65 25.99 21.59
CA ALA A 141 -13.67 25.60 22.57
C ALA A 141 -15.00 26.37 22.44
N PRO A 142 -15.02 27.70 22.22
CA PRO A 142 -16.28 28.44 22.09
C PRO A 142 -17.04 28.05 20.81
N VAL A 143 -16.34 27.78 19.69
CA VAL A 143 -16.98 27.40 18.43
C VAL A 143 -17.49 25.96 18.49
N GLN A 144 -16.74 25.03 19.09
CA GLN A 144 -17.22 23.65 19.30
C GLN A 144 -18.46 23.58 20.19
N LYS A 145 -18.55 24.44 21.21
CA LYS A 145 -19.73 24.52 22.07
C LYS A 145 -20.97 25.03 21.31
N MET A 146 -20.79 25.96 20.37
CA MET A 146 -21.87 26.57 19.60
C MET A 146 -22.25 25.73 18.36
N PHE A 147 -21.27 25.09 17.72
CA PHE A 147 -21.41 24.32 16.49
C PHE A 147 -20.65 22.98 16.59
N PRO A 148 -21.16 21.99 17.37
CA PRO A 148 -20.44 20.75 17.68
C PRO A 148 -20.05 19.95 16.42
N ASP A 149 -20.88 19.98 15.38
CA ASP A 149 -20.68 19.22 14.15
C ASP A 149 -19.88 19.95 13.07
N ALA A 150 -19.55 21.25 13.27
CA ALA A 150 -18.93 22.07 12.23
C ALA A 150 -17.56 21.52 11.78
N LEU A 151 -16.77 21.03 12.72
CA LEU A 151 -15.46 20.46 12.44
C LEU A 151 -15.57 19.13 11.65
N GLU A 152 -16.51 18.27 12.02
CA GLU A 152 -16.73 16.99 11.32
C GLU A 152 -17.30 17.23 9.92
N ASN A 153 -18.24 18.17 9.77
CA ASN A 153 -18.77 18.57 8.48
C ASN A 153 -17.68 19.16 7.56
N LEU A 154 -16.74 19.96 8.12
CA LEU A 154 -15.61 20.47 7.38
C LEU A 154 -14.69 19.34 6.88
N ARG A 155 -14.42 18.34 7.74
CA ARG A 155 -13.63 17.16 7.40
C ARG A 155 -14.29 16.33 6.29
N LYS A 156 -15.58 16.04 6.42
CA LYS A 156 -16.36 15.29 5.42
C LYS A 156 -16.36 15.95 4.04
N ARG A 157 -16.50 17.27 3.98
CA ARG A 157 -16.51 18.03 2.72
C ARG A 157 -15.13 18.12 2.05
N SER A 158 -14.07 18.02 2.82
CA SER A 158 -12.68 18.24 2.35
C SER A 158 -11.87 16.96 2.24
N GLY A 159 -12.34 15.85 2.81
CA GLY A 159 -11.66 14.55 2.81
C GLY A 159 -11.91 13.76 1.51
N SER A 160 -10.97 12.88 1.15
CA SER A 160 -11.17 11.85 0.13
C SER A 160 -12.24 10.83 0.57
N ALA A 161 -12.70 9.98 -0.36
CA ALA A 161 -13.59 8.87 -0.05
C ALA A 161 -13.01 7.99 1.07
N ASP A 162 -11.74 7.60 0.94
CA ASP A 162 -11.01 6.80 1.94
C ASP A 162 -10.96 7.46 3.31
N TYR A 163 -10.69 8.78 3.34
CA TYR A 163 -10.67 9.53 4.60
C TYR A 163 -12.05 9.54 5.27
N ASN A 164 -13.11 9.68 4.48
CA ASN A 164 -14.48 9.75 5.00
C ASN A 164 -15.00 8.40 5.48
N ALA A 165 -14.61 7.31 4.82
CA ALA A 165 -14.99 5.95 5.19
C ALA A 165 -14.24 5.44 6.44
N ALA A 166 -13.02 5.96 6.69
CA ALA A 166 -12.16 5.49 7.76
C ALA A 166 -12.64 5.91 9.17
N SER A 167 -12.34 5.08 10.17
CA SER A 167 -12.49 5.40 11.61
C SER A 167 -11.62 6.59 12.02
N PRO A 168 -11.84 7.19 13.19
CA PRO A 168 -10.99 8.28 13.69
C PRO A 168 -9.50 7.94 13.78
N ILE A 169 -9.16 6.68 14.14
CA ILE A 169 -7.77 6.19 14.21
C ILE A 169 -7.21 6.04 12.80
N MET A 170 -7.95 5.35 11.91
CA MET A 170 -7.51 5.11 10.55
C MET A 170 -7.44 6.39 9.71
N ARG A 171 -8.25 7.42 9.97
CA ARG A 171 -8.08 8.76 9.37
C ARG A 171 -6.72 9.39 9.72
N GLN A 172 -6.27 9.23 10.96
CA GLN A 172 -4.96 9.74 11.39
C GLN A 172 -3.83 8.91 10.79
N THR A 173 -4.00 7.60 10.72
CA THR A 173 -3.10 6.67 10.03
C THR A 173 -2.97 7.06 8.55
N LEU A 174 -4.09 7.25 7.83
CA LEU A 174 -4.09 7.68 6.43
C LEU A 174 -3.27 8.94 6.22
N VAL A 175 -3.47 9.96 7.08
CA VAL A 175 -2.72 11.21 6.99
C VAL A 175 -1.22 11.02 7.19
N LYS A 176 -0.81 10.12 8.09
CA LYS A 176 0.61 9.80 8.30
C LYS A 176 1.19 9.12 7.06
N VAL A 177 0.55 8.03 6.60
CA VAL A 177 1.11 7.19 5.53
C VAL A 177 1.15 7.87 4.15
N VAL A 178 0.11 8.66 3.76
CA VAL A 178 0.08 9.32 2.44
C VAL A 178 1.00 10.55 2.35
N ASN A 179 1.42 11.12 3.47
CA ASN A 179 2.32 12.27 3.47
C ASN A 179 3.80 11.90 3.52
N GLU A 180 4.12 10.64 3.73
CA GLU A 180 5.49 10.18 3.71
C GLU A 180 6.00 10.02 2.27
N ASP A 181 7.13 10.65 1.95
CA ASP A 181 7.81 10.46 0.68
C ASP A 181 8.88 9.37 0.82
N LEU A 182 8.79 8.34 -0.01
CA LEU A 182 9.71 7.20 0.02
C LEU A 182 10.68 7.19 -1.17
N THR A 183 10.71 8.22 -2.00
CA THR A 183 11.57 8.27 -3.19
C THR A 183 13.05 8.11 -2.85
N HIS A 184 13.48 8.67 -1.72
CA HIS A 184 14.85 8.57 -1.22
C HIS A 184 15.26 7.16 -0.76
N LEU A 185 14.28 6.27 -0.53
CA LEU A 185 14.51 4.87 -0.14
C LEU A 185 14.54 3.90 -1.32
N MET A 186 13.96 4.29 -2.47
CA MET A 186 13.87 3.44 -3.66
C MET A 186 15.22 2.90 -4.18
N PRO A 187 16.34 3.64 -4.11
CA PRO A 187 17.64 3.10 -4.46
C PRO A 187 18.11 1.91 -3.59
N ASN A 188 17.47 1.68 -2.45
CA ASN A 188 17.76 0.55 -1.56
C ASN A 188 16.97 -0.72 -1.92
N VAL A 189 15.99 -0.65 -2.81
CA VAL A 189 15.30 -1.81 -3.35
C VAL A 189 16.23 -2.49 -4.37
N LYS A 190 17.03 -3.46 -3.91
CA LYS A 190 18.08 -4.11 -4.69
C LYS A 190 17.62 -5.39 -5.39
N ALA A 191 16.52 -5.97 -4.94
CA ALA A 191 15.97 -7.19 -5.52
C ALA A 191 15.39 -6.92 -6.92
N PRO A 192 15.40 -7.92 -7.82
CA PRO A 192 14.66 -7.85 -9.08
C PRO A 192 13.22 -7.43 -8.85
N THR A 193 12.82 -6.31 -9.47
CA THR A 193 11.54 -5.66 -9.20
C THR A 193 10.68 -5.57 -10.45
N LEU A 194 9.49 -6.15 -10.39
CA LEU A 194 8.45 -6.00 -11.41
C LEU A 194 7.51 -4.86 -10.99
N LEU A 195 7.45 -3.81 -11.80
CA LEU A 195 6.44 -2.77 -11.71
C LEU A 195 5.33 -3.08 -12.71
N VAL A 196 4.07 -3.14 -12.25
CA VAL A 196 2.89 -3.27 -13.12
C VAL A 196 2.00 -2.08 -12.89
N TRP A 197 1.57 -1.42 -14.00
CA TRP A 197 0.85 -0.16 -13.86
C TRP A 197 -0.21 0.07 -14.91
N GLY A 198 -1.38 0.57 -14.47
CA GLY A 198 -2.41 1.07 -15.35
C GLY A 198 -2.04 2.44 -15.93
N THR A 199 -2.21 2.62 -17.27
CA THR A 199 -1.85 3.90 -17.92
C THR A 199 -2.83 5.03 -17.62
N LEU A 200 -4.02 4.71 -17.10
CA LEU A 200 -5.06 5.65 -16.66
C LEU A 200 -5.20 5.73 -15.13
N ASP A 201 -4.20 5.23 -14.37
CA ASP A 201 -4.19 5.35 -12.92
C ASP A 201 -4.10 6.82 -12.48
N ASP A 202 -5.14 7.30 -11.80
CA ASP A 202 -5.23 8.67 -11.28
C ASP A 202 -4.89 8.77 -9.78
N ALA A 203 -4.82 7.65 -9.08
CA ALA A 203 -4.44 7.57 -7.66
C ALA A 203 -2.91 7.54 -7.49
N THR A 204 -2.23 6.72 -8.28
CA THR A 204 -0.76 6.66 -8.40
C THR A 204 -0.40 6.80 -9.88
N PRO A 205 -0.21 8.02 -10.38
CA PRO A 205 -0.02 8.27 -11.82
C PRO A 205 1.15 7.49 -12.41
N LEU A 206 1.08 7.15 -13.70
CA LEU A 206 2.14 6.45 -14.43
C LEU A 206 3.52 7.14 -14.30
N SER A 207 3.55 8.46 -14.07
CA SER A 207 4.78 9.19 -13.77
C SER A 207 5.50 8.67 -12.52
N ASP A 208 4.75 8.16 -11.54
CA ASP A 208 5.32 7.59 -10.31
C ASP A 208 6.01 6.25 -10.61
N ALA A 209 5.39 5.42 -11.48
CA ALA A 209 6.01 4.18 -11.95
C ALA A 209 7.32 4.43 -12.72
N LEU A 210 7.32 5.42 -13.62
CA LEU A 210 8.53 5.83 -14.37
C LEU A 210 9.63 6.35 -13.44
N LEU A 211 9.26 7.04 -12.38
CA LEU A 211 10.22 7.49 -11.37
C LEU A 211 10.76 6.30 -10.55
N MET A 212 9.90 5.35 -10.15
CA MET A 212 10.31 4.13 -9.46
C MET A 212 11.26 3.30 -10.31
N GLU A 213 10.95 3.07 -11.59
CA GLU A 213 11.81 2.36 -12.54
C GLU A 213 13.19 3.01 -12.66
N LYS A 214 13.23 4.35 -12.66
CA LYS A 214 14.49 5.10 -12.72
C LYS A 214 15.31 4.99 -11.43
N LEU A 215 14.66 4.93 -10.27
CA LEU A 215 15.33 4.98 -8.96
C LEU A 215 15.69 3.60 -8.41
N MET A 216 14.95 2.55 -8.75
CA MET A 216 15.19 1.18 -8.32
C MET A 216 16.15 0.48 -9.32
N PRO A 217 17.33 0.00 -8.89
CA PRO A 217 18.37 -0.48 -9.81
C PRO A 217 17.97 -1.65 -10.70
N GLU A 218 17.14 -2.57 -10.19
CA GLU A 218 16.75 -3.83 -10.85
C GLU A 218 15.24 -3.85 -11.19
N ALA A 219 14.66 -2.67 -11.48
CA ALA A 219 13.25 -2.57 -11.80
C ALA A 219 12.96 -2.59 -13.30
N GLY A 220 11.90 -3.30 -13.69
CA GLY A 220 11.32 -3.27 -15.03
C GLY A 220 9.82 -2.98 -14.98
N LEU A 221 9.34 -2.08 -15.85
CA LEU A 221 7.96 -1.61 -15.89
C LEU A 221 7.15 -2.28 -16.99
N VAL A 222 6.02 -2.87 -16.63
CA VAL A 222 4.98 -3.35 -17.53
C VAL A 222 3.75 -2.44 -17.42
N LYS A 223 3.34 -1.86 -18.55
CA LYS A 223 2.19 -0.96 -18.63
C LYS A 223 0.97 -1.72 -19.14
N PHE A 224 -0.17 -1.49 -18.50
CA PHE A 224 -1.46 -2.01 -18.92
C PHE A 224 -2.29 -0.86 -19.49
N GLU A 225 -2.36 -0.83 -20.81
CA GLU A 225 -3.02 0.23 -21.54
C GLU A 225 -4.51 0.31 -21.24
N GLY A 226 -4.98 1.50 -20.87
CA GLY A 226 -6.38 1.76 -20.55
C GLY A 226 -6.82 1.33 -19.15
N ALA A 227 -5.98 0.66 -18.39
CA ALA A 227 -6.29 0.26 -17.01
C ALA A 227 -6.08 1.41 -16.02
N GLY A 228 -6.89 1.44 -14.97
CA GLY A 228 -6.80 2.35 -13.82
C GLY A 228 -6.00 1.77 -12.66
N HIS A 229 -6.38 2.17 -11.43
CA HIS A 229 -5.66 1.85 -10.18
C HIS A 229 -5.74 0.38 -9.73
N TYR A 230 -6.57 -0.42 -10.36
CA TYR A 230 -6.67 -1.87 -10.12
C TYR A 230 -6.27 -2.65 -11.38
N SER A 231 -5.14 -2.27 -11.97
CA SER A 231 -4.67 -2.79 -13.26
C SER A 231 -4.59 -4.31 -13.29
N PHE A 232 -4.23 -4.95 -12.18
CA PHE A 232 -4.14 -6.41 -12.03
C PHE A 232 -5.50 -7.12 -12.05
N LEU A 233 -6.60 -6.41 -11.72
CA LEU A 233 -7.98 -6.92 -11.81
C LEU A 233 -8.59 -6.60 -13.19
N GLU A 234 -8.39 -5.37 -13.66
CA GLU A 234 -8.92 -4.89 -14.94
C GLU A 234 -8.31 -5.65 -16.12
N CYS A 235 -7.02 -5.99 -16.01
CA CYS A 235 -6.28 -6.77 -17.01
C CYS A 235 -5.87 -8.16 -16.48
N ALA A 236 -6.74 -8.82 -15.72
CA ALA A 236 -6.45 -10.03 -14.97
C ALA A 236 -5.76 -11.15 -15.79
N PRO A 237 -6.16 -11.50 -17.03
CA PRO A 237 -5.46 -12.51 -17.82
C PRO A 237 -4.04 -12.08 -18.23
N GLN A 238 -3.82 -10.80 -18.50
CA GLN A 238 -2.51 -10.27 -18.85
C GLN A 238 -1.61 -10.24 -17.63
N PHE A 239 -2.12 -9.76 -16.50
CA PHE A 239 -1.41 -9.75 -15.22
C PHE A 239 -0.97 -11.16 -14.82
N GLY A 240 -1.87 -12.15 -14.94
CA GLY A 240 -1.55 -13.54 -14.61
C GLY A 240 -0.37 -14.08 -15.43
N ARG A 241 -0.30 -13.79 -16.74
CA ARG A 241 0.85 -14.18 -17.58
C ARG A 241 2.14 -13.48 -17.18
N VAL A 242 2.09 -12.18 -16.90
CA VAL A 242 3.25 -11.39 -16.46
C VAL A 242 3.75 -11.90 -15.11
N LEU A 243 2.86 -12.09 -14.14
CA LEU A 243 3.18 -12.63 -12.82
C LEU A 243 3.82 -14.01 -12.92
N ALA A 244 3.20 -14.94 -13.66
CA ALA A 244 3.71 -16.30 -13.83
C ALA A 244 5.08 -16.33 -14.51
N SER A 245 5.29 -15.48 -15.53
CA SER A 245 6.59 -15.34 -16.20
C SER A 245 7.67 -14.84 -15.25
N PHE A 246 7.42 -13.76 -14.52
CA PHE A 246 8.36 -13.20 -13.55
C PHE A 246 8.69 -14.17 -12.41
N MET A 247 7.69 -14.93 -11.96
CA MET A 247 7.82 -15.93 -10.89
C MET A 247 8.26 -17.31 -11.41
N THR A 248 8.48 -17.47 -12.70
CA THR A 248 8.91 -18.74 -13.32
C THR A 248 7.93 -19.88 -13.00
N ILE A 249 6.64 -19.59 -13.14
CA ILE A 249 5.53 -20.54 -12.97
C ILE A 249 4.99 -20.93 -14.37
N ARG A 250 4.74 -22.21 -14.59
CA ARG A 250 4.02 -22.70 -15.79
C ARG A 250 2.52 -22.59 -15.54
N LEU A 251 1.82 -21.83 -16.39
CA LEU A 251 0.36 -21.68 -16.36
C LEU A 251 -0.35 -22.88 -16.97
#